data_89dd5d4fed409c75d49d02e2c23542ca
#
_entry.id   89dd5d4fed409c75d49d02e2c23542ca
#
_cell.length_a   1.000
_cell.length_b   1.000
_cell.length_c   1.000
_cell.angle_alpha   90.00
_cell.angle_beta   90.00
_cell.angle_gamma   90.00
#
_symmetry.space_group_name_H-M   'P 1'
#
loop_
_entity.id
_entity.type
_entity.pdbx_description
1 polymer ?
#
loop_
_entity_poly.entity_id
_entity_poly.type
_entity_poly.pdbx_seq_one_letter_code
_entity_poly.pdbx_strand_id
1 'polypeptide(L)'
;MDMKRLYNVVVVVVVALAAAFVVSCSNENDSVLTTQQNKIASYLTSSHQPRLIPESEVSASLDSEPQFYTQWGLNIYRYIATYYDEGRDEWQEVTSRSTIEIIYTAYVFPNAKPTIANMYATNDPDSIAELEKLGLNTEYEWTTDPMVVTLGKEEILPGLETALVGCREGDSVEIYLTYDEAYGKHYVGMVPAKSAVVWFIDIVDVK
;
A
#
# COMPACT_ATOMS: atom_id res chain seq x y z
N MET A 1 -18.00 36.17 44.76
CA MET A 1 -17.55 34.87 44.22
C MET A 1 -16.03 34.86 44.33
N ASP A 2 -15.47 33.91 45.05
CA ASP A 2 -14.07 33.91 45.44
C ASP A 2 -13.16 33.67 44.20
N MET A 3 -12.20 34.54 43.98
CA MET A 3 -11.32 34.56 42.79
C MET A 3 -10.58 33.20 42.58
N LYS A 4 -10.26 32.50 43.67
CA LYS A 4 -9.70 31.15 43.64
C LYS A 4 -10.68 30.07 43.09
N ARG A 5 -11.97 30.21 43.36
CA ARG A 5 -13.00 29.30 42.79
C ARG A 5 -13.20 29.54 41.30
N LEU A 6 -13.14 30.80 40.87
CA LEU A 6 -13.24 31.16 39.45
C LEU A 6 -12.03 30.61 38.65
N TYR A 7 -10.82 30.75 39.20
CA TYR A 7 -9.59 30.23 38.58
C TYR A 7 -9.63 28.69 38.44
N ASN A 8 -10.03 27.97 39.47
CA ASN A 8 -10.12 26.51 39.41
C ASN A 8 -11.19 26.04 38.43
N VAL A 9 -12.31 26.72 38.27
CA VAL A 9 -13.35 26.41 37.30
C VAL A 9 -12.84 26.64 35.87
N VAL A 10 -12.13 27.74 35.63
CA VAL A 10 -11.55 28.06 34.31
C VAL A 10 -10.47 27.03 33.93
N VAL A 11 -9.60 26.65 34.88
CA VAL A 11 -8.56 25.62 34.61
C VAL A 11 -9.19 24.27 34.29
N VAL A 12 -10.22 23.85 35.01
CA VAL A 12 -10.92 22.57 34.74
C VAL A 12 -11.61 22.59 33.38
N VAL A 13 -12.22 23.70 32.99
CA VAL A 13 -12.88 23.83 31.68
C VAL A 13 -11.85 23.81 30.53
N VAL A 14 -10.71 24.49 30.70
CA VAL A 14 -9.64 24.47 29.68
C VAL A 14 -9.00 23.08 29.52
N VAL A 15 -8.79 22.35 30.62
CA VAL A 15 -8.27 20.98 30.57
C VAL A 15 -9.30 20.03 29.94
N ALA A 16 -10.59 20.18 30.23
CA ALA A 16 -11.66 19.38 29.63
C ALA A 16 -11.80 19.63 28.11
N LEU A 17 -11.68 20.89 27.67
CA LEU A 17 -11.68 21.25 26.26
C LEU A 17 -10.45 20.70 25.51
N ALA A 18 -9.26 20.75 26.12
CA ALA A 18 -8.04 20.19 25.51
C ALA A 18 -8.15 18.66 25.38
N ALA A 19 -8.71 17.95 26.36
CA ALA A 19 -8.94 16.51 26.29
C ALA A 19 -9.96 16.12 25.20
N ALA A 20 -11.00 16.94 24.96
CA ALA A 20 -12.00 16.68 23.92
C ALA A 20 -11.40 16.80 22.50
N PHE A 21 -10.45 17.71 22.26
CA PHE A 21 -9.78 17.83 20.96
C PHE A 21 -8.85 16.67 20.64
N VAL A 22 -8.17 16.10 21.64
CA VAL A 22 -7.27 14.94 21.42
C VAL A 22 -8.06 13.67 21.10
N VAL A 23 -9.20 13.45 21.76
CA VAL A 23 -10.08 12.29 21.54
C VAL A 23 -10.78 12.38 20.17
N SER A 24 -11.16 13.59 19.72
CA SER A 24 -11.81 13.76 18.42
C SER A 24 -10.87 13.43 17.25
N CYS A 25 -9.59 13.83 17.33
CA CYS A 25 -8.61 13.56 16.26
C CYS A 25 -8.22 12.08 16.17
N SER A 26 -8.16 11.34 17.29
CA SER A 26 -7.90 9.90 17.27
C SER A 26 -9.04 9.12 16.63
N ASN A 27 -10.27 9.41 16.99
CA ASN A 27 -11.46 8.72 16.46
C ASN A 27 -11.63 8.91 14.95
N GLU A 28 -11.30 10.06 14.40
CA GLU A 28 -11.39 10.31 12.95
C GLU A 28 -10.33 9.50 12.17
N ASN A 29 -9.09 9.44 12.65
CA ASN A 29 -8.05 8.66 12.01
C ASN A 29 -8.36 7.17 12.06
N ASP A 30 -8.81 6.64 13.18
CA ASP A 30 -9.21 5.25 13.34
C ASP A 30 -10.37 4.90 12.40
N SER A 31 -11.32 5.79 12.19
CA SER A 31 -12.44 5.59 11.26
C SER A 31 -12.01 5.54 9.79
N VAL A 32 -11.06 6.38 9.37
CA VAL A 32 -10.49 6.37 8.02
C VAL A 32 -9.72 5.08 7.78
N LEU A 33 -8.86 4.68 8.73
CA LEU A 33 -8.07 3.47 8.65
C LEU A 33 -8.96 2.23 8.53
N THR A 34 -9.92 2.06 9.44
CA THR A 34 -10.88 0.96 9.40
C THR A 34 -11.67 0.91 8.08
N THR A 35 -12.04 2.08 7.56
CA THR A 35 -12.72 2.18 6.27
C THR A 35 -11.85 1.66 5.13
N GLN A 36 -10.57 2.01 5.10
CA GLN A 36 -9.63 1.54 4.07
C GLN A 36 -9.38 0.04 4.18
N GLN A 37 -9.15 -0.48 5.38
CA GLN A 37 -9.01 -1.91 5.65
C GLN A 37 -10.19 -2.71 5.08
N ASN A 38 -11.42 -2.29 5.42
CA ASN A 38 -12.63 -2.95 4.93
C ASN A 38 -12.77 -2.87 3.40
N LYS A 39 -12.42 -1.74 2.80
CA LYS A 39 -12.50 -1.53 1.35
C LYS A 39 -11.48 -2.35 0.59
N ILE A 40 -10.23 -2.45 1.07
CA ILE A 40 -9.20 -3.29 0.47
C ILE A 40 -9.63 -4.76 0.56
N ALA A 41 -9.96 -5.26 1.75
CA ALA A 41 -10.38 -6.64 1.94
C ALA A 41 -11.62 -6.99 1.09
N SER A 42 -12.63 -6.10 1.05
CA SER A 42 -13.82 -6.29 0.22
C SER A 42 -13.48 -6.33 -1.28
N TYR A 43 -12.60 -5.45 -1.75
CA TYR A 43 -12.14 -5.48 -3.15
C TYR A 43 -11.46 -6.79 -3.49
N LEU A 44 -10.48 -7.23 -2.70
CA LEU A 44 -9.72 -8.45 -2.94
C LEU A 44 -10.61 -9.69 -2.98
N THR A 45 -11.60 -9.78 -2.08
CA THR A 45 -12.47 -10.96 -1.95
C THR A 45 -13.68 -10.96 -2.87
N SER A 46 -14.08 -9.83 -3.44
CA SER A 46 -15.32 -9.73 -4.24
C SER A 46 -15.14 -9.23 -5.67
N SER A 47 -14.25 -8.27 -5.91
CA SER A 47 -14.16 -7.51 -7.18
C SER A 47 -12.82 -7.69 -7.90
N HIS A 48 -11.79 -8.15 -7.21
CA HIS A 48 -10.50 -8.50 -7.79
C HIS A 48 -10.63 -9.68 -8.76
N GLN A 49 -9.76 -9.74 -9.78
CA GLN A 49 -9.70 -10.83 -10.74
C GLN A 49 -8.27 -11.31 -10.91
N PRO A 50 -7.98 -12.55 -10.49
CA PRO A 50 -8.91 -13.54 -9.89
C PRO A 50 -9.43 -13.10 -8.51
N ARG A 51 -10.58 -13.63 -8.08
CA ARG A 51 -11.06 -13.42 -6.71
C ARG A 51 -10.08 -14.09 -5.74
N LEU A 52 -9.71 -13.36 -4.68
CA LEU A 52 -8.75 -13.83 -3.70
C LEU A 52 -9.44 -14.25 -2.40
N ILE A 53 -8.82 -15.21 -1.72
CA ILE A 53 -9.17 -15.56 -0.33
C ILE A 53 -8.04 -15.13 0.61
N PRO A 54 -8.29 -14.93 1.91
CA PRO A 54 -7.21 -14.78 2.87
C PRO A 54 -6.30 -16.01 2.91
N GLU A 55 -5.00 -15.83 3.08
CA GLU A 55 -4.05 -16.95 3.19
C GLU A 55 -4.43 -17.96 4.27
N SER A 56 -5.05 -17.50 5.36
CA SER A 56 -5.54 -18.36 6.44
C SER A 56 -6.64 -19.36 6.00
N GLU A 57 -7.28 -19.14 4.86
CA GLU A 57 -8.35 -19.99 4.32
C GLU A 57 -7.84 -20.96 3.24
N VAL A 58 -6.58 -20.84 2.81
CA VAL A 58 -5.99 -21.66 1.74
C VAL A 58 -6.07 -23.15 2.07
N SER A 59 -5.75 -23.55 3.30
CA SER A 59 -5.75 -24.94 3.74
C SER A 59 -7.16 -25.58 3.76
N ALA A 60 -8.21 -24.77 3.80
CA ALA A 60 -9.60 -25.21 3.76
C ALA A 60 -10.21 -25.16 2.34
N SER A 61 -9.47 -24.61 1.37
CA SER A 61 -9.93 -24.53 -0.02
C SER A 61 -9.97 -25.91 -0.67
N LEU A 62 -10.96 -26.11 -1.54
CA LEU A 62 -11.05 -27.30 -2.41
C LEU A 62 -10.34 -27.07 -3.75
N ASP A 63 -9.89 -25.87 -4.04
CA ASP A 63 -9.09 -25.53 -5.21
C ASP A 63 -7.65 -26.04 -4.99
N SER A 64 -7.04 -26.60 -6.02
CA SER A 64 -5.64 -27.06 -5.98
C SER A 64 -4.65 -25.89 -5.98
N GLU A 65 -5.04 -24.74 -6.56
CA GLU A 65 -4.22 -23.53 -6.68
C GLU A 65 -5.05 -22.30 -6.29
N PRO A 66 -5.51 -22.22 -5.02
CA PRO A 66 -6.38 -21.14 -4.59
C PRO A 66 -5.64 -19.81 -4.64
N GLN A 67 -6.21 -18.85 -5.33
CA GLN A 67 -5.64 -17.50 -5.40
C GLN A 67 -5.88 -16.79 -4.07
N PHE A 68 -4.83 -16.31 -3.43
CA PHE A 68 -4.90 -15.76 -2.08
C PHE A 68 -4.06 -14.51 -1.89
N TYR A 69 -4.38 -13.76 -0.84
CA TYR A 69 -3.56 -12.65 -0.39
C TYR A 69 -3.02 -12.91 1.01
N THR A 70 -1.74 -12.55 1.20
CA THR A 70 -1.10 -12.50 2.52
C THR A 70 -1.37 -11.13 3.15
N GLN A 71 -1.50 -11.08 4.48
CA GLN A 71 -1.86 -9.88 5.21
C GLN A 71 -0.96 -9.70 6.44
N TRP A 72 -0.41 -8.48 6.63
CA TRP A 72 0.29 -8.10 7.86
C TRP A 72 -0.53 -7.07 8.63
N GLY A 73 -0.98 -7.45 9.83
CA GLY A 73 -1.99 -6.70 10.54
C GLY A 73 -3.26 -6.55 9.70
N LEU A 74 -3.78 -5.32 9.62
CA LEU A 74 -4.91 -4.97 8.77
C LEU A 74 -4.54 -3.88 7.75
N ASN A 75 -3.24 -3.61 7.55
CA ASN A 75 -2.78 -2.42 6.86
C ASN A 75 -1.99 -2.71 5.58
N ILE A 76 -1.44 -3.93 5.44
CA ILE A 76 -0.63 -4.37 4.32
C ILE A 76 -1.23 -5.66 3.77
N TYR A 77 -1.47 -5.70 2.46
CA TYR A 77 -2.01 -6.86 1.75
C TYR A 77 -1.17 -7.12 0.51
N ARG A 78 -0.76 -8.36 0.29
CA ARG A 78 0.03 -8.78 -0.88
C ARG A 78 -0.64 -9.94 -1.59
N TYR A 79 -0.76 -9.83 -2.90
CA TYR A 79 -1.07 -10.91 -3.82
C TYR A 79 0.13 -11.14 -4.72
N ILE A 80 0.53 -12.40 -4.93
CA ILE A 80 1.58 -12.81 -5.87
C ILE A 80 0.88 -13.56 -7.01
N ALA A 81 0.83 -12.94 -8.19
CA ALA A 81 0.13 -13.53 -9.33
C ALA A 81 0.83 -14.78 -9.86
N THR A 82 2.15 -14.83 -9.77
CA THR A 82 3.05 -15.91 -10.20
C THR A 82 3.28 -17.00 -9.14
N TYR A 83 2.49 -17.01 -8.04
CA TYR A 83 2.75 -17.89 -6.89
C TYR A 83 2.84 -19.38 -7.25
N TYR A 84 2.06 -19.81 -8.24
CA TYR A 84 2.00 -21.21 -8.70
C TYR A 84 2.78 -21.46 -9.99
N ASP A 85 3.60 -20.53 -10.44
CA ASP A 85 4.41 -20.70 -11.64
C ASP A 85 5.43 -21.82 -11.46
N GLU A 86 5.62 -22.60 -12.53
CA GLU A 86 6.55 -23.72 -12.53
C GLU A 86 7.99 -23.25 -12.27
N GLY A 87 8.67 -23.89 -11.34
CA GLY A 87 10.05 -23.55 -10.98
C GLY A 87 10.21 -22.36 -10.04
N ARG A 88 9.13 -21.70 -9.64
CA ARG A 88 9.20 -20.53 -8.74
C ARG A 88 10.00 -20.80 -7.46
N ASP A 89 9.94 -22.00 -6.91
CA ASP A 89 10.67 -22.37 -5.68
C ASP A 89 12.20 -22.34 -5.84
N GLU A 90 12.69 -22.38 -7.08
CA GLU A 90 14.11 -22.29 -7.42
C GLU A 90 14.57 -20.84 -7.64
N TRP A 91 13.64 -19.87 -7.76
CA TRP A 91 13.95 -18.47 -7.97
C TRP A 91 14.55 -17.83 -6.72
N GLN A 92 15.41 -16.82 -6.94
CA GLN A 92 16.08 -16.11 -5.85
C GLN A 92 15.07 -15.40 -4.94
N GLU A 93 15.12 -15.72 -3.65
CA GLU A 93 14.20 -15.13 -2.66
C GLU A 93 14.65 -13.74 -2.20
N VAL A 94 13.69 -12.84 -2.07
CA VAL A 94 13.87 -11.51 -1.50
C VAL A 94 13.90 -11.59 0.02
N THR A 95 15.01 -11.19 0.61
CA THR A 95 15.23 -11.10 2.05
C THR A 95 15.16 -9.64 2.52
N SER A 96 15.13 -9.39 3.82
CA SER A 96 15.12 -8.05 4.41
C SER A 96 16.40 -7.22 4.18
N ARG A 97 17.37 -7.75 3.42
CA ARG A 97 18.63 -7.07 3.06
C ARG A 97 18.96 -7.17 1.59
N SER A 98 18.12 -7.78 0.80
CA SER A 98 18.31 -7.90 -0.64
C SER A 98 18.31 -6.54 -1.31
N THR A 99 19.14 -6.40 -2.33
CA THR A 99 18.97 -5.35 -3.35
C THR A 99 18.15 -5.92 -4.47
N ILE A 100 17.06 -5.28 -4.83
CA ILE A 100 16.14 -5.72 -5.88
C ILE A 100 16.04 -4.68 -6.99
N GLU A 101 15.77 -5.15 -8.20
CA GLU A 101 15.41 -4.31 -9.34
C GLU A 101 13.95 -4.54 -9.66
N ILE A 102 13.16 -3.47 -9.74
CA ILE A 102 11.71 -3.57 -9.94
C ILE A 102 11.22 -2.69 -11.09
N ILE A 103 10.27 -3.22 -11.86
CA ILE A 103 9.37 -2.44 -12.70
C ILE A 103 8.07 -2.29 -11.93
N TYR A 104 7.49 -1.09 -11.91
CA TYR A 104 6.30 -0.85 -11.10
C TYR A 104 5.33 0.16 -11.72
N THR A 105 4.08 0.05 -11.31
CA THR A 105 3.06 1.08 -11.48
C THR A 105 2.30 1.28 -10.19
N ALA A 106 2.24 2.53 -9.73
CA ALA A 106 1.69 2.91 -8.44
C ALA A 106 0.45 3.79 -8.59
N TYR A 107 -0.60 3.47 -7.83
CA TYR A 107 -1.90 4.12 -7.90
C TYR A 107 -2.41 4.55 -6.53
N VAL A 108 -3.12 5.67 -6.48
CA VAL A 108 -4.07 5.92 -5.38
C VAL A 108 -5.19 4.89 -5.51
N PHE A 109 -5.43 4.09 -4.46
CA PHE A 109 -6.40 3.01 -4.52
C PHE A 109 -7.85 3.53 -4.54
N PRO A 110 -8.60 3.33 -5.66
CA PRO A 110 -9.94 3.89 -5.83
C PRO A 110 -11.06 3.02 -5.24
N ASN A 111 -10.73 1.97 -4.46
CA ASN A 111 -11.64 0.92 -3.99
C ASN A 111 -12.26 0.06 -5.11
N ALA A 112 -11.63 0.02 -6.24
CA ALA A 112 -11.97 -0.75 -7.44
C ALA A 112 -10.67 -1.06 -8.19
N LYS A 113 -10.73 -1.74 -9.34
CA LYS A 113 -9.56 -1.91 -10.20
C LYS A 113 -9.00 -0.53 -10.58
N PRO A 114 -7.72 -0.25 -10.27
CA PRO A 114 -7.09 1.02 -10.63
C PRO A 114 -7.05 1.23 -12.16
N THR A 115 -7.03 2.47 -12.56
CA THR A 115 -6.90 2.90 -13.95
C THR A 115 -5.83 3.98 -14.04
N ILE A 116 -5.44 4.33 -15.26
CA ILE A 116 -4.45 5.38 -15.50
C ILE A 116 -4.82 6.72 -14.82
N ALA A 117 -6.09 7.01 -14.61
CA ALA A 117 -6.55 8.20 -13.88
C ALA A 117 -6.20 8.20 -12.38
N ASN A 118 -5.85 7.04 -11.82
CA ASN A 118 -5.44 6.90 -10.42
C ASN A 118 -3.92 6.76 -10.28
N MET A 119 -3.19 6.64 -11.40
CA MET A 119 -1.75 6.46 -11.42
C MET A 119 -1.02 7.72 -10.96
N TYR A 120 -0.01 7.57 -10.12
CA TYR A 120 0.81 8.69 -9.67
C TYR A 120 2.32 8.49 -9.91
N ALA A 121 2.76 7.26 -10.17
CA ALA A 121 4.15 6.97 -10.52
C ALA A 121 4.26 5.63 -11.27
N THR A 122 5.21 5.54 -12.19
CA THR A 122 5.53 4.32 -12.94
C THR A 122 6.91 4.42 -13.58
N ASN A 123 7.58 3.28 -13.78
CA ASN A 123 8.68 3.07 -14.71
C ASN A 123 8.35 1.95 -15.72
N ASP A 124 7.09 1.47 -15.72
CA ASP A 124 6.62 0.45 -16.65
C ASP A 124 6.50 1.03 -18.07
N PRO A 125 7.20 0.42 -19.08
CA PRO A 125 7.20 0.92 -20.45
C PRO A 125 5.81 1.00 -21.08
N ASP A 126 4.94 0.03 -20.83
CA ASP A 126 3.60 -0.03 -21.40
C ASP A 126 2.71 1.09 -20.82
N SER A 127 2.80 1.31 -19.52
CA SER A 127 2.11 2.42 -18.84
C SER A 127 2.59 3.78 -19.34
N ILE A 128 3.89 3.97 -19.53
CA ILE A 128 4.47 5.21 -20.08
C ILE A 128 3.98 5.42 -21.51
N ALA A 129 3.98 4.38 -22.35
CA ALA A 129 3.48 4.49 -23.72
C ALA A 129 1.96 4.82 -23.78
N GLU A 130 1.18 4.41 -22.80
CA GLU A 130 -0.22 4.81 -22.69
C GLU A 130 -0.36 6.28 -22.25
N LEU A 131 0.44 6.72 -21.29
CA LEU A 131 0.50 8.13 -20.86
C LEU A 131 0.92 9.05 -22.01
N GLU A 132 1.87 8.65 -22.86
CA GLU A 132 2.28 9.40 -24.05
C GLU A 132 1.11 9.63 -25.01
N LYS A 133 0.28 8.62 -25.25
CA LYS A 133 -0.92 8.73 -26.09
C LYS A 133 -1.95 9.71 -25.51
N LEU A 134 -1.98 9.87 -24.18
CA LEU A 134 -2.88 10.77 -23.47
C LEU A 134 -2.29 12.18 -23.29
N GLY A 135 -1.08 12.45 -23.79
CA GLY A 135 -0.44 13.75 -23.69
C GLY A 135 0.32 13.94 -22.36
N LEU A 136 1.04 12.93 -21.96
CA LEU A 136 2.00 12.95 -20.86
C LEU A 136 2.84 14.22 -20.84
N ASN A 137 3.17 14.72 -19.66
CA ASN A 137 4.07 15.87 -19.49
C ASN A 137 5.48 15.56 -20.03
N THR A 138 5.83 16.16 -21.16
CA THR A 138 7.12 15.98 -21.83
C THR A 138 8.25 16.78 -21.20
N GLU A 139 7.97 17.65 -20.23
CA GLU A 139 9.00 18.36 -19.45
C GLU A 139 9.55 17.48 -18.31
N TYR A 140 8.86 16.38 -17.99
CA TYR A 140 9.31 15.41 -17.01
C TYR A 140 10.16 14.32 -17.72
N GLU A 141 11.32 14.02 -17.18
CA GLU A 141 12.18 12.95 -17.68
C GLU A 141 11.67 11.60 -17.17
N TRP A 142 10.95 10.89 -18.04
CA TRP A 142 10.44 9.55 -17.74
C TRP A 142 11.56 8.53 -17.99
N THR A 143 11.68 7.55 -17.08
CA THR A 143 12.61 6.44 -17.21
C THR A 143 11.86 5.12 -17.21
N THR A 144 12.31 4.20 -18.04
CA THR A 144 11.88 2.79 -18.06
C THR A 144 12.92 1.88 -17.43
N ASP A 145 14.00 2.45 -16.89
CA ASP A 145 15.00 1.66 -16.18
C ASP A 145 14.40 1.07 -14.91
N PRO A 146 14.70 -0.19 -14.58
CA PRO A 146 14.30 -0.77 -13.31
C PRO A 146 14.76 0.09 -12.14
N MET A 147 13.86 0.29 -11.17
CA MET A 147 14.19 0.97 -9.93
C MET A 147 14.99 0.01 -9.04
N VAL A 148 16.18 0.42 -8.64
CA VAL A 148 17.04 -0.35 -7.72
C VAL A 148 16.72 0.05 -6.30
N VAL A 149 16.39 -0.92 -5.45
CA VAL A 149 16.03 -0.72 -4.04
C VAL A 149 16.79 -1.70 -3.16
N THR A 150 17.40 -1.21 -2.08
CA THR A 150 17.99 -2.05 -1.04
C THR A 150 17.07 -2.10 0.18
N LEU A 151 16.47 -3.26 0.46
CA LEU A 151 15.57 -3.41 1.60
C LEU A 151 16.30 -3.18 2.93
N GLY A 152 15.62 -2.56 3.87
CA GLY A 152 16.18 -2.15 5.17
C GLY A 152 16.98 -0.84 5.13
N LYS A 153 16.93 -0.08 4.03
CA LYS A 153 17.56 1.24 3.88
C LYS A 153 16.56 2.40 3.88
N GLU A 154 15.27 2.11 4.06
CA GLU A 154 14.20 3.12 4.03
C GLU A 154 14.13 3.87 2.68
N GLU A 155 14.46 3.18 1.58
CA GLU A 155 14.46 3.76 0.22
C GLU A 155 13.08 3.76 -0.42
N ILE A 156 12.15 2.95 0.12
CA ILE A 156 10.74 2.85 -0.30
C ILE A 156 9.82 2.90 0.92
N LEU A 157 8.50 2.86 0.68
CA LEU A 157 7.50 2.83 1.76
C LEU A 157 7.71 1.63 2.69
N PRO A 158 7.63 1.80 4.02
CA PRO A 158 7.83 0.71 4.99
C PRO A 158 6.90 -0.49 4.74
N GLY A 159 5.64 -0.22 4.33
CA GLY A 159 4.69 -1.26 3.98
C GLY A 159 5.12 -2.08 2.74
N LEU A 160 5.78 -1.45 1.76
CA LEU A 160 6.36 -2.15 0.61
C LEU A 160 7.55 -3.02 1.04
N GLU A 161 8.47 -2.48 1.85
CA GLU A 161 9.60 -3.28 2.37
C GLU A 161 9.12 -4.54 3.09
N THR A 162 8.09 -4.40 3.94
CA THR A 162 7.49 -5.53 4.65
C THR A 162 6.89 -6.55 3.69
N ALA A 163 6.13 -6.08 2.69
CA ALA A 163 5.40 -6.95 1.77
C ALA A 163 6.32 -7.65 0.75
N LEU A 164 7.45 -7.05 0.37
CA LEU A 164 8.37 -7.61 -0.62
C LEU A 164 9.22 -8.76 -0.07
N VAL A 165 9.45 -8.82 1.24
CA VAL A 165 10.17 -9.96 1.85
C VAL A 165 9.41 -11.26 1.62
N GLY A 166 10.13 -12.30 1.14
CA GLY A 166 9.57 -13.60 0.76
C GLY A 166 8.94 -13.64 -0.65
N CYS A 167 8.97 -12.54 -1.41
CA CYS A 167 8.81 -12.59 -2.85
C CYS A 167 10.06 -13.18 -3.50
N ARG A 168 10.01 -13.42 -4.80
CA ARG A 168 11.12 -14.00 -5.57
C ARG A 168 11.39 -13.19 -6.84
N GLU A 169 12.59 -13.31 -7.35
CA GLU A 169 12.91 -12.86 -8.70
C GLU A 169 11.92 -13.45 -9.71
N GLY A 170 11.37 -12.64 -10.61
CA GLY A 170 10.33 -13.04 -11.56
C GLY A 170 8.89 -12.96 -11.01
N ASP A 171 8.68 -12.67 -9.72
CA ASP A 171 7.33 -12.50 -9.18
C ASP A 171 6.66 -11.22 -9.73
N SER A 172 5.39 -11.36 -10.13
CA SER A 172 4.45 -10.26 -10.33
C SER A 172 3.57 -10.12 -9.09
N VAL A 173 3.64 -8.96 -8.46
CA VAL A 173 3.10 -8.73 -7.11
C VAL A 173 2.18 -7.52 -7.09
N GLU A 174 1.04 -7.64 -6.41
CA GLU A 174 0.19 -6.51 -6.06
C GLU A 174 0.26 -6.27 -4.55
N ILE A 175 0.57 -5.04 -4.15
CA ILE A 175 0.66 -4.65 -2.74
C ILE A 175 -0.28 -3.49 -2.47
N TYR A 176 -1.24 -3.72 -1.58
CA TYR A 176 -2.21 -2.72 -1.14
C TYR A 176 -1.83 -2.25 0.26
N LEU A 177 -1.73 -0.95 0.43
CA LEU A 177 -1.36 -0.31 1.70
C LEU A 177 -2.46 0.65 2.13
N THR A 178 -2.83 0.60 3.40
CA THR A 178 -3.59 1.70 3.99
C THR A 178 -2.70 2.94 4.08
N TYR A 179 -3.30 4.10 4.30
CA TYR A 179 -2.54 5.36 4.35
C TYR A 179 -1.41 5.34 5.40
N ASP A 180 -1.58 4.57 6.48
CA ASP A 180 -0.67 4.52 7.62
C ASP A 180 0.66 3.83 7.24
N GLU A 181 0.60 2.86 6.34
CA GLU A 181 1.76 2.14 5.78
C GLU A 181 2.27 2.75 4.45
N ALA A 182 1.60 3.81 3.99
CA ALA A 182 1.94 4.53 2.78
C ALA A 182 2.51 5.94 3.11
N TYR A 183 1.87 7.00 2.65
CA TYR A 183 2.33 8.39 2.81
C TYR A 183 1.77 9.10 4.04
N GLY A 184 1.02 8.39 4.89
CA GLY A 184 0.48 8.93 6.13
C GLY A 184 -0.52 10.06 5.90
N LYS A 185 -0.36 11.10 6.69
CA LYS A 185 -1.22 12.30 6.69
C LYS A 185 -0.70 13.42 5.80
N HIS A 186 0.24 13.11 4.90
CA HIS A 186 0.89 14.10 4.05
C HIS A 186 0.40 14.00 2.61
N TYR A 187 0.38 15.13 1.92
CA TYR A 187 0.30 15.19 0.47
C TYR A 187 1.69 14.89 -0.11
N VAL A 188 1.79 13.96 -1.05
CA VAL A 188 3.03 13.63 -1.76
C VAL A 188 2.75 13.61 -3.26
N GLY A 189 3.23 14.61 -3.99
CA GLY A 189 2.93 14.75 -5.41
C GLY A 189 1.42 14.77 -5.68
N MET A 190 0.93 13.78 -6.40
CA MET A 190 -0.50 13.62 -6.74
C MET A 190 -1.27 12.80 -5.69
N VAL A 191 -0.60 12.21 -4.69
CA VAL A 191 -1.23 11.40 -3.66
C VAL A 191 -1.80 12.29 -2.55
N PRO A 192 -3.14 12.32 -2.37
CA PRO A 192 -3.74 13.09 -1.28
C PRO A 192 -3.38 12.53 0.10
N ALA A 193 -3.41 13.38 1.11
CA ALA A 193 -3.22 12.96 2.49
C ALA A 193 -4.22 11.86 2.88
N LYS A 194 -3.80 10.91 3.69
CA LYS A 194 -4.61 9.78 4.15
C LYS A 194 -5.18 8.91 3.01
N SER A 195 -4.46 8.77 1.90
CA SER A 195 -4.85 7.88 0.79
C SER A 195 -4.29 6.49 0.96
N ALA A 196 -5.12 5.46 0.76
CA ALA A 196 -4.64 4.12 0.49
C ALA A 196 -4.01 4.08 -0.91
N VAL A 197 -2.98 3.25 -1.08
CA VAL A 197 -2.29 3.09 -2.36
C VAL A 197 -2.20 1.62 -2.74
N VAL A 198 -2.00 1.35 -4.02
CA VAL A 198 -1.65 0.02 -4.53
C VAL A 198 -0.46 0.13 -5.48
N TRP A 199 0.43 -0.81 -5.37
CA TRP A 199 1.58 -0.99 -6.23
C TRP A 199 1.48 -2.32 -6.95
N PHE A 200 1.59 -2.29 -8.26
CA PHE A 200 1.85 -3.44 -9.12
C PHE A 200 3.34 -3.46 -9.41
N ILE A 201 4.00 -4.55 -9.09
CA ILE A 201 5.47 -4.66 -9.10
C ILE A 201 5.86 -5.96 -9.79
N ASP A 202 6.74 -5.87 -10.77
CA ASP A 202 7.47 -7.01 -11.30
C ASP A 202 8.91 -6.97 -10.76
N ILE A 203 9.34 -8.04 -10.11
CA ILE A 203 10.69 -8.18 -9.54
C ILE A 203 11.61 -8.74 -10.62
N VAL A 204 12.48 -7.88 -11.14
CA VAL A 204 13.31 -8.19 -12.32
C VAL A 204 14.59 -8.91 -11.93
N ASP A 205 15.20 -8.53 -10.79
CA ASP A 205 16.47 -9.09 -10.32
C ASP A 205 16.55 -8.99 -8.80
N VAL A 206 17.24 -9.96 -8.17
CA VAL A 206 17.46 -10.04 -6.71
C VAL A 206 18.92 -10.31 -6.42
N LYS A 207 19.55 -9.46 -5.56
CA LYS A 207 20.97 -9.54 -5.17
C LYS A 207 21.13 -9.59 -3.66
#